data_e09698585f3eae9e2bdfb916cd133fbe
#
_entry.id   e09698585f3eae9e2bdfb916cd133fbe
#
_cell.length_a   1.000
_cell.length_b   1.000
_cell.length_c   1.000
_cell.angle_alpha   90.00
_cell.angle_beta   90.00
_cell.angle_gamma   90.00
#
_symmetry.space_group_name_H-M   'P 1'
#
loop_
_entity.id
_entity.type
_entity.pdbx_description
1 polymer ?
#
loop_
_entity_poly.entity_id
_entity_poly.type
_entity_poly.pdbx_seq_one_letter_code
_entity_poly.pdbx_strand_id
1 'polypeptide(L)'
;KFADKEENRQLVWNFLQPYLSDEREFFVRFGTVMLLSHFVDEEHIDSVLRLMEGVRHEGYYAKMVVAWTLSVCYVKFPEKTEKILRNGSLDNFTQNKTIQKIRESYRVSKEDKQRLNLLKRK
;
A
#
# COMPACT_ATOMS: atom_id res chain seq x y z
N LYS A 1 -2.37 19.21 -12.64
CA LYS A 1 -3.39 18.88 -11.67
C LYS A 1 -3.04 19.47 -10.31
N PHE A 2 -4.06 19.68 -9.51
CA PHE A 2 -3.88 20.32 -8.19
C PHE A 2 -2.82 19.59 -7.34
N ALA A 3 -2.92 18.27 -7.25
CA ALA A 3 -2.04 17.48 -6.39
C ALA A 3 -0.59 17.40 -6.90
N ASP A 4 -0.34 17.83 -8.13
CA ASP A 4 0.99 17.70 -8.72
C ASP A 4 1.93 18.87 -8.39
N LYS A 5 1.40 19.98 -7.88
CA LYS A 5 2.22 21.10 -7.47
C LYS A 5 2.75 20.87 -6.06
N GLU A 6 4.01 21.22 -5.84
CA GLU A 6 4.69 20.93 -4.56
C GLU A 6 3.92 21.42 -3.35
N GLU A 7 3.51 22.69 -3.37
CA GLU A 7 2.76 23.26 -2.25
C GLU A 7 1.39 22.62 -2.08
N ASN A 8 0.74 22.26 -3.20
CA ASN A 8 -0.55 21.59 -3.15
C ASN A 8 -0.43 20.15 -2.69
N ARG A 9 0.68 19.49 -3.01
CA ARG A 9 0.91 18.10 -2.59
C ARG A 9 0.91 17.98 -1.07
N GLN A 10 1.55 18.93 -0.38
CA GLN A 10 1.55 18.90 1.08
C GLN A 10 0.15 19.08 1.65
N LEU A 11 -0.63 20.00 1.05
CA LEU A 11 -2.01 20.22 1.47
C LEU A 11 -2.87 18.97 1.26
N VAL A 12 -2.74 18.34 0.09
CA VAL A 12 -3.48 17.11 -0.21
C VAL A 12 -3.07 15.98 0.73
N TRP A 13 -1.76 15.84 0.97
CA TRP A 13 -1.25 14.82 1.90
C TRP A 13 -1.90 14.97 3.27
N ASN A 14 -1.90 16.19 3.80
CA ASN A 14 -2.49 16.47 5.10
C ASN A 14 -3.99 16.22 5.13
N PHE A 15 -4.66 16.58 4.03
CA PHE A 15 -6.10 16.39 3.89
C PHE A 15 -6.50 14.91 3.96
N LEU A 16 -5.65 14.04 3.42
CA LEU A 16 -5.95 12.62 3.32
C LEU A 16 -5.75 11.85 4.64
N GLN A 17 -4.95 12.38 5.56
CA GLN A 17 -4.58 11.63 6.75
C GLN A 17 -5.78 11.13 7.57
N PRO A 18 -6.80 11.97 7.87
CA PRO A 18 -7.93 11.47 8.66
C PRO A 18 -8.72 10.36 7.99
N TYR A 19 -8.72 10.32 6.66
CA TYR A 19 -9.48 9.28 5.94
C TYR A 19 -8.95 7.89 6.21
N LEU A 20 -7.66 7.75 6.45
CA LEU A 20 -7.03 6.44 6.64
C LEU A 20 -7.42 5.78 7.95
N SER A 21 -7.87 6.56 8.92
CA SER A 21 -8.32 6.03 10.21
C SER A 21 -9.82 6.20 10.45
N ASP A 22 -10.57 6.53 9.39
CA ASP A 22 -12.01 6.68 9.47
C ASP A 22 -12.67 5.31 9.66
N GLU A 23 -13.76 5.26 10.40
CA GLU A 23 -14.50 4.02 10.62
C GLU A 23 -15.24 3.56 9.36
N ARG A 24 -15.53 4.49 8.45
CA ARG A 24 -16.27 4.17 7.25
C ARG A 24 -15.33 3.66 6.16
N GLU A 25 -15.60 2.48 5.69
CA GLU A 25 -14.75 1.81 4.71
C GLU A 25 -14.54 2.64 3.43
N PHE A 26 -15.59 3.32 2.97
CA PHE A 26 -15.50 4.15 1.78
C PHE A 26 -14.40 5.21 1.92
N PHE A 27 -14.30 5.86 3.08
CA PHE A 27 -13.33 6.91 3.28
C PHE A 27 -11.90 6.38 3.38
N VAL A 28 -11.73 5.20 3.98
CA VAL A 28 -10.42 4.55 4.01
C VAL A 28 -9.98 4.21 2.58
N ARG A 29 -10.90 3.69 1.77
CA ARG A 29 -10.61 3.38 0.38
C ARG A 29 -10.24 4.64 -0.39
N PHE A 30 -11.00 5.71 -0.22
CA PHE A 30 -10.73 6.97 -0.91
C PHE A 30 -9.33 7.50 -0.58
N GLY A 31 -9.00 7.57 0.70
CA GLY A 31 -7.69 8.07 1.12
C GLY A 31 -6.56 7.22 0.57
N THR A 32 -6.71 5.90 0.62
CA THR A 32 -5.69 4.98 0.15
C THR A 32 -5.50 5.08 -1.37
N VAL A 33 -6.60 5.15 -2.12
CA VAL A 33 -6.51 5.29 -3.58
C VAL A 33 -5.83 6.61 -3.96
N MET A 34 -6.10 7.68 -3.24
CA MET A 34 -5.44 8.95 -3.51
C MET A 34 -3.94 8.88 -3.24
N LEU A 35 -3.54 8.18 -2.17
CA LEU A 35 -2.12 7.97 -1.90
C LEU A 35 -1.48 7.15 -3.02
N LEU A 36 -2.14 6.09 -3.44
CA LEU A 36 -1.66 5.24 -4.51
C LEU A 36 -1.47 6.03 -5.82
N SER A 37 -2.43 6.89 -6.12
CA SER A 37 -2.42 7.62 -7.39
C SER A 37 -1.41 8.75 -7.45
N HIS A 38 -1.07 9.35 -6.32
CA HIS A 38 -0.30 10.60 -6.32
C HIS A 38 0.97 10.59 -5.48
N PHE A 39 1.16 9.64 -4.58
CA PHE A 39 2.24 9.71 -3.58
C PHE A 39 3.17 8.49 -3.54
N VAL A 40 3.10 7.59 -4.51
CA VAL A 40 4.04 6.47 -4.58
C VAL A 40 5.27 6.93 -5.35
N ASP A 41 6.16 7.64 -4.67
CA ASP A 41 7.38 8.20 -5.23
C ASP A 41 8.49 8.16 -4.16
N GLU A 42 9.72 8.52 -4.56
CA GLU A 42 10.87 8.46 -3.65
C GLU A 42 10.69 9.32 -2.40
N GLU A 43 10.06 10.47 -2.56
CA GLU A 43 9.88 11.39 -1.44
C GLU A 43 8.92 10.86 -0.39
N HIS A 44 7.88 10.14 -0.82
CA HIS A 44 6.80 9.74 0.07
C HIS A 44 6.74 8.25 0.38
N ILE A 45 7.55 7.43 -0.31
CA ILE A 45 7.40 5.97 -0.20
C ILE A 45 7.49 5.46 1.24
N ASP A 46 8.43 5.95 2.02
CA ASP A 46 8.57 5.47 3.39
C ASP A 46 7.34 5.80 4.22
N SER A 47 6.79 7.00 4.03
CA SER A 47 5.58 7.41 4.75
C SER A 47 4.36 6.64 4.28
N VAL A 48 4.23 6.40 2.97
CA VAL A 48 3.11 5.62 2.44
C VAL A 48 3.13 4.21 3.00
N LEU A 49 4.29 3.57 3.01
CA LEU A 49 4.41 2.20 3.55
C LEU A 49 4.04 2.15 5.02
N ARG A 50 4.50 3.14 5.80
CA ARG A 50 4.16 3.21 7.22
C ARG A 50 2.67 3.39 7.43
N LEU A 51 2.03 4.22 6.60
CA LEU A 51 0.59 4.43 6.68
C LEU A 51 -0.17 3.15 6.35
N MET A 52 0.29 2.40 5.34
CA MET A 52 -0.36 1.14 4.98
C MET A 52 -0.26 0.12 6.10
N GLU A 53 0.88 0.06 6.79
CA GLU A 53 1.01 -0.81 7.96
C GLU A 53 0.04 -0.41 9.07
N GLY A 54 -0.30 0.87 9.15
CA GLY A 54 -1.14 1.40 10.21
C GLY A 54 -2.64 1.33 9.97
N VAL A 55 -3.07 1.04 8.74
CA VAL A 55 -4.51 0.93 8.46
C VAL A 55 -5.07 -0.31 9.14
N ARG A 56 -6.11 -0.12 9.96
CA ARG A 56 -6.66 -1.20 10.79
C ARG A 56 -8.14 -1.48 10.51
N HIS A 57 -8.69 -0.92 9.44
CA HIS A 57 -10.07 -1.16 9.10
C HIS A 57 -10.28 -2.62 8.71
N GLU A 58 -11.31 -3.26 9.26
CA GLU A 58 -11.57 -4.68 9.04
C GLU A 58 -12.37 -4.98 7.78
N GLY A 59 -12.84 -3.95 7.08
CA GLY A 59 -13.64 -4.13 5.88
C GLY A 59 -12.85 -4.76 4.74
N TYR A 60 -13.51 -5.63 4.00
CA TYR A 60 -12.89 -6.35 2.89
C TYR A 60 -12.27 -5.40 1.86
N TYR A 61 -13.03 -4.38 1.45
CA TYR A 61 -12.54 -3.47 0.41
C TYR A 61 -11.42 -2.57 0.91
N ALA A 62 -11.42 -2.21 2.19
CA ALA A 62 -10.32 -1.44 2.76
C ALA A 62 -9.04 -2.26 2.72
N LYS A 63 -9.10 -3.54 3.11
CA LYS A 63 -7.93 -4.42 3.07
C LYS A 63 -7.47 -4.67 1.64
N MET A 64 -8.40 -4.80 0.70
CA MET A 64 -8.06 -5.00 -0.71
C MET A 64 -7.30 -3.81 -1.28
N VAL A 65 -7.73 -2.58 -0.97
CA VAL A 65 -7.06 -1.41 -1.52
C VAL A 65 -5.67 -1.20 -0.88
N VAL A 66 -5.51 -1.58 0.39
CA VAL A 66 -4.19 -1.56 1.03
C VAL A 66 -3.27 -2.56 0.32
N ALA A 67 -3.76 -3.77 0.07
CA ALA A 67 -2.97 -4.78 -0.63
C ALA A 67 -2.59 -4.32 -2.05
N TRP A 68 -3.53 -3.69 -2.75
CA TRP A 68 -3.26 -3.15 -4.08
C TRP A 68 -2.17 -2.09 -4.02
N THR A 69 -2.28 -1.16 -3.07
CA THR A 69 -1.29 -0.10 -2.89
C THR A 69 0.09 -0.68 -2.62
N LEU A 70 0.18 -1.67 -1.72
CA LEU A 70 1.44 -2.32 -1.41
C LEU A 70 2.02 -3.04 -2.63
N SER A 71 1.18 -3.64 -3.48
CA SER A 71 1.67 -4.31 -4.67
C SER A 71 2.28 -3.31 -5.67
N VAL A 72 1.66 -2.13 -5.81
CA VAL A 72 2.21 -1.08 -6.67
C VAL A 72 3.51 -0.54 -6.07
N CYS A 73 3.55 -0.37 -4.75
CA CYS A 73 4.78 0.04 -4.08
C CYS A 73 5.90 -0.96 -4.32
N TYR A 74 5.59 -2.25 -4.33
CA TYR A 74 6.59 -3.28 -4.58
C TYR A 74 7.19 -3.15 -5.97
N VAL A 75 6.37 -2.90 -6.97
CA VAL A 75 6.86 -2.78 -8.35
C VAL A 75 7.86 -1.64 -8.48
N LYS A 76 7.61 -0.52 -7.81
CA LYS A 76 8.48 0.65 -7.87
C LYS A 76 9.62 0.63 -6.85
N PHE A 77 9.38 0.07 -5.67
CA PHE A 77 10.33 0.08 -4.56
C PHE A 77 10.35 -1.29 -3.89
N PRO A 78 10.85 -2.31 -4.61
CA PRO A 78 10.72 -3.70 -4.13
C PRO A 78 11.39 -3.96 -2.79
N GLU A 79 12.59 -3.42 -2.57
CA GLU A 79 13.32 -3.70 -1.33
C GLU A 79 12.62 -3.12 -0.11
N LYS A 80 12.15 -1.89 -0.22
CA LYS A 80 11.45 -1.24 0.89
C LYS A 80 10.13 -1.92 1.21
N THR A 81 9.40 -2.30 0.18
CA THR A 81 8.11 -2.97 0.36
C THR A 81 8.29 -4.38 0.91
N GLU A 82 9.32 -5.10 0.45
CA GLU A 82 9.56 -6.44 0.95
C GLU A 82 9.86 -6.45 2.45
N LYS A 83 10.50 -5.41 2.97
CA LYS A 83 10.73 -5.30 4.41
C LYS A 83 9.43 -5.30 5.20
N ILE A 84 8.41 -4.63 4.67
CA ILE A 84 7.09 -4.60 5.31
C ILE A 84 6.50 -6.02 5.36
N LEU A 85 6.60 -6.75 4.26
CA LEU A 85 6.08 -8.11 4.21
C LEU A 85 6.83 -9.04 5.16
N ARG A 86 8.14 -8.85 5.31
CA ARG A 86 8.95 -9.67 6.20
C ARG A 86 8.74 -9.36 7.66
N ASN A 87 8.39 -8.11 7.99
CA ASN A 87 8.18 -7.69 9.39
C ASN A 87 6.98 -8.36 10.03
N GLY A 88 6.01 -8.81 9.24
CA GLY A 88 4.86 -9.50 9.77
C GLY A 88 3.85 -8.61 10.46
N SER A 89 3.85 -7.31 10.18
CA SER A 89 2.95 -6.37 10.82
C SER A 89 1.55 -6.34 10.20
N LEU A 90 1.39 -6.89 9.00
CA LEU A 90 0.10 -6.91 8.32
C LEU A 90 -0.73 -8.10 8.80
N ASP A 91 -2.06 -7.97 8.75
CA ASP A 91 -2.93 -9.10 9.02
C ASP A 91 -2.78 -10.14 7.90
N ASN A 92 -3.19 -11.39 8.19
CA ASN A 92 -2.98 -12.50 7.27
C ASN A 92 -3.63 -12.26 5.90
N PHE A 93 -4.86 -11.72 5.89
CA PHE A 93 -5.55 -11.48 4.63
C PHE A 93 -4.77 -10.47 3.77
N THR A 94 -4.40 -9.33 4.36
CA THR A 94 -3.69 -8.27 3.64
C THR A 94 -2.33 -8.75 3.16
N GLN A 95 -1.60 -9.48 4.01
CA GLN A 95 -0.30 -10.05 3.65
C GLN A 95 -0.43 -10.94 2.42
N ASN A 96 -1.35 -11.91 2.49
CA ASN A 96 -1.49 -12.89 1.42
C ASN A 96 -2.04 -12.27 0.14
N LYS A 97 -2.96 -11.33 0.27
CA LYS A 97 -3.52 -10.66 -0.91
C LYS A 97 -2.48 -9.78 -1.60
N THR A 98 -1.61 -9.12 -0.82
CA THR A 98 -0.52 -8.33 -1.38
C THR A 98 0.40 -9.21 -2.21
N ILE A 99 0.80 -10.35 -1.65
CA ILE A 99 1.68 -11.28 -2.34
C ILE A 99 1.02 -11.81 -3.61
N GLN A 100 -0.28 -12.15 -3.54
CA GLN A 100 -1.02 -12.61 -4.69
C GLN A 100 -0.99 -11.56 -5.82
N LYS A 101 -1.25 -10.30 -5.48
CA LYS A 101 -1.27 -9.23 -6.48
C LYS A 101 0.11 -8.99 -7.08
N ILE A 102 1.16 -9.10 -6.29
CA ILE A 102 2.53 -8.98 -6.80
C ILE A 102 2.81 -10.10 -7.80
N ARG A 103 2.38 -11.32 -7.47
CA ARG A 103 2.61 -12.47 -8.34
C ARG A 103 1.85 -12.38 -9.66
N GLU A 104 0.79 -11.59 -9.71
CA GLU A 104 0.04 -11.37 -10.94
C GLU A 104 0.67 -10.31 -11.84
N SER A 105 1.69 -9.61 -11.35
CA SER A 105 2.31 -8.53 -12.11
C SER A 105 3.34 -9.06 -13.11
N TYR A 106 3.30 -8.54 -14.33
CA TYR A 106 4.30 -8.87 -15.34
C TYR A 106 5.64 -8.20 -15.07
N ARG A 107 5.66 -7.21 -14.19
CA ARG A 107 6.86 -6.42 -13.91
C ARG A 107 7.75 -7.04 -12.84
N VAL A 108 7.32 -8.13 -12.24
CA VAL A 108 8.05 -8.79 -11.16
C VAL A 108 8.65 -10.08 -11.70
N SER A 109 9.92 -10.34 -11.40
CA SER A 109 10.61 -11.54 -11.89
C SER A 109 10.02 -12.80 -11.26
N LYS A 110 10.20 -13.92 -11.97
CA LYS A 110 9.74 -15.22 -11.49
C LYS A 110 10.41 -15.58 -10.16
N GLU A 111 11.68 -15.27 -10.03
CA GLU A 111 12.44 -15.54 -8.81
C GLU A 111 11.88 -14.79 -7.62
N ASP A 112 11.58 -13.50 -7.83
CA ASP A 112 11.00 -12.68 -6.77
C ASP A 112 9.63 -13.21 -6.37
N LYS A 113 8.82 -13.63 -7.34
CA LYS A 113 7.51 -14.18 -7.05
C LYS A 113 7.61 -15.44 -6.19
N GLN A 114 8.57 -16.31 -6.49
CA GLN A 114 8.77 -17.53 -5.72
C GLN A 114 9.24 -17.22 -4.30
N ARG A 115 10.16 -16.28 -4.16
CA ARG A 115 10.66 -15.87 -2.85
C ARG A 115 9.52 -15.31 -1.99
N LEU A 116 8.70 -14.43 -2.57
CA LEU A 116 7.61 -13.80 -1.83
C LEU A 116 6.53 -14.80 -1.43
N ASN A 117 6.34 -15.84 -2.25
CA ASN A 117 5.35 -16.86 -1.93
C ASN A 117 5.64 -17.54 -0.58
N LEU A 118 6.90 -17.58 -0.18
CA LEU A 118 7.29 -18.17 1.10
C LEU A 118 6.84 -17.29 2.28
N LEU A 119 6.50 -16.04 2.03
CA LEU A 119 6.06 -15.13 3.08
C LEU A 119 4.55 -15.15 3.31
N LYS A 120 3.81 -15.93 2.52
CA LYS A 120 2.38 -16.10 2.74
C LYS A 120 2.12 -16.77 4.09
N ARG A 121 1.02 -16.38 4.70
CA ARG A 121 0.60 -16.91 6.00
C ARG A 121 -0.63 -17.80 5.82
N LYS A 122 -0.75 -18.74 6.71
CA LYS A 122 -1.87 -19.67 6.69
C LYS A 122 -3.13 -19.08 7.30
#